data_177b7ce1be10c63af7997e9314624da9
#
_entry.id   177b7ce1be10c63af7997e9314624da9
#
_cell.length_a   1.000
_cell.length_b   1.000
_cell.length_c   1.000
_cell.angle_alpha   90.00
_cell.angle_beta   90.00
_cell.angle_gamma   90.00
#
_symmetry.space_group_name_H-M   'P 1'
#
loop_
_entity.id
_entity.type
_entity.pdbx_description
1 polymer ?
#
loop_
_entity_poly.entity_id
_entity_poly.type
_entity_poly.pdbx_seq_one_letter_code
_entity_poly.pdbx_strand_id
1 'polypeptide(L)' 'MQFDRNQRKAILDVHARGKIFDKSVNLESLSKRTPGFSGADLENLLNESALLAVRRNKAAIGMEEIDEATDRVLM' A
#
# COMPACT_ATOMS: atom_id res chain seq x y z
N MET A 1 -18.14 5.91 2.58
CA MET A 1 -18.43 4.53 2.15
C MET A 1 -17.18 3.69 2.32
N GLN A 2 -17.31 2.54 2.94
CA GLN A 2 -16.18 1.62 3.13
C GLN A 2 -16.20 0.58 2.00
N PHE A 3 -15.02 0.24 1.52
CA PHE A 3 -14.85 -0.81 0.54
C PHE A 3 -14.67 -2.15 1.24
N ASP A 4 -15.18 -3.22 0.65
CA ASP A 4 -14.90 -4.56 1.15
C ASP A 4 -13.46 -4.96 0.73
N ARG A 5 -13.01 -6.13 1.20
CA ARG A 5 -11.66 -6.61 0.92
C ARG A 5 -11.37 -6.73 -0.57
N ASN A 6 -12.33 -7.25 -1.34
CA ASN A 6 -12.13 -7.43 -2.78
C ASN A 6 -12.05 -6.10 -3.51
N GLN A 7 -12.86 -5.13 -3.09
CA GLN A 7 -12.82 -3.79 -3.65
C GLN A 7 -11.50 -3.10 -3.32
N ARG A 8 -11.03 -3.22 -2.07
CA ARG A 8 -9.73 -2.65 -1.68
C ARG A 8 -8.59 -3.26 -2.48
N LYS A 9 -8.62 -4.59 -2.69
CA LYS A 9 -7.60 -5.24 -3.51
C LYS A 9 -7.59 -4.71 -4.94
N ALA A 10 -8.77 -4.52 -5.54
CA ALA A 10 -8.86 -3.98 -6.89
C ALA A 10 -8.27 -2.56 -6.96
N ILE A 11 -8.55 -1.73 -5.97
CA ILE A 11 -8.00 -0.38 -5.89
C ILE A 11 -6.48 -0.42 -5.73
N LEU A 12 -5.99 -1.31 -4.86
CA LEU A 12 -4.55 -1.47 -4.66
C LEU A 12 -3.87 -1.92 -5.95
N ASP A 13 -4.48 -2.85 -6.68
CA ASP A 13 -3.93 -3.31 -7.96
C ASP A 13 -3.78 -2.16 -8.96
N VAL A 14 -4.78 -1.27 -9.03
CA VAL A 14 -4.73 -0.12 -9.92
C VAL A 14 -3.59 0.82 -9.54
N HIS A 15 -3.49 1.15 -8.27
CA HIS A 15 -2.46 2.10 -7.81
C HIS A 15 -1.07 1.47 -7.71
N ALA A 16 -0.99 0.15 -7.72
CA ALA A 16 0.28 -0.56 -7.73
C ALA A 16 0.96 -0.55 -9.10
N ARG A 17 0.21 -0.22 -10.16
CA ARG A 17 0.78 -0.19 -11.51
C ARG A 17 1.91 0.81 -11.60
N GLY A 18 3.02 0.39 -12.21
CA GLY A 18 4.22 1.21 -12.33
C GLY A 18 5.09 1.24 -11.08
N LYS A 19 4.69 0.56 -10.01
CA LYS A 19 5.49 0.43 -8.80
C LYS A 19 6.08 -0.98 -8.73
N ILE A 20 7.28 -1.09 -8.16
CA ILE A 20 7.96 -2.37 -8.00
C ILE A 20 7.89 -2.78 -6.54
N PHE A 21 7.37 -3.97 -6.29
CA PHE A 21 7.27 -4.54 -4.95
C PHE A 21 8.21 -5.74 -4.81
N ASP A 22 8.79 -5.90 -3.64
CA ASP A 22 9.60 -7.09 -3.39
C ASP A 22 8.72 -8.29 -3.01
N LYS A 23 9.36 -9.44 -2.77
CA LYS A 23 8.65 -10.69 -2.51
C LYS A 23 7.86 -10.69 -1.20
N SER A 24 8.20 -9.79 -0.27
CA SER A 24 7.52 -9.71 1.01
C SER A 24 6.13 -9.11 0.90
N VAL A 25 5.82 -8.44 -0.22
CA VAL A 25 4.57 -7.71 -0.39
C VAL A 25 3.54 -8.58 -1.10
N ASN A 26 2.36 -8.69 -0.48
CA ASN A 26 1.22 -9.38 -1.06
C ASN A 26 0.02 -8.44 -0.97
N LEU A 27 -0.46 -7.98 -2.13
CA LEU A 27 -1.58 -7.02 -2.17
C LEU A 27 -2.86 -7.61 -1.60
N GLU A 28 -3.06 -8.92 -1.73
CA GLU A 28 -4.21 -9.57 -1.13
C GLU A 28 -4.16 -9.50 0.40
N SER A 29 -2.99 -9.78 0.98
CA SER A 29 -2.81 -9.62 2.44
C SER A 29 -2.99 -8.18 2.86
N LEU A 30 -2.47 -7.24 2.07
CA LEU A 30 -2.60 -5.81 2.35
C LEU A 30 -4.07 -5.39 2.35
N SER A 31 -4.88 -5.91 1.43
CA SER A 31 -6.31 -5.60 1.37
C SER A 31 -7.04 -6.04 2.64
N LYS A 32 -6.55 -7.09 3.31
CA LYS A 32 -7.11 -7.56 4.58
C LYS A 32 -6.72 -6.66 5.74
N ARG A 33 -5.59 -5.97 5.63
CA ARG A 33 -5.02 -5.14 6.69
C ARG A 33 -5.50 -3.69 6.64
N THR A 34 -6.32 -3.34 5.67
CA THR A 34 -6.76 -1.96 5.46
C THR A 34 -8.27 -1.79 5.56
N PRO A 35 -8.95 -2.37 6.58
CA PRO A 35 -10.39 -2.16 6.72
C PRO A 35 -10.68 -0.69 7.01
N GLY A 36 -11.72 -0.17 6.38
CA GLY A 36 -12.11 1.21 6.55
C GLY A 36 -11.34 2.23 5.72
N PHE A 37 -10.31 1.80 4.99
CA PHE A 37 -9.58 2.71 4.12
C PHE A 37 -10.44 3.11 2.92
N SER A 38 -10.41 4.40 2.58
CA SER A 38 -11.00 4.90 1.34
C SER A 38 -10.05 4.64 0.17
N GLY A 39 -10.54 4.88 -1.06
CA GLY A 39 -9.67 4.80 -2.23
C GLY A 39 -8.49 5.75 -2.14
N ALA A 40 -8.73 6.97 -1.66
CA ALA A 40 -7.65 7.95 -1.46
C ALA A 40 -6.65 7.49 -0.42
N ASP A 41 -7.11 6.86 0.67
CA ASP A 41 -6.22 6.33 1.70
C ASP A 41 -5.32 5.22 1.14
N LEU A 42 -5.87 4.33 0.31
CA LEU A 42 -5.11 3.26 -0.30
C LEU A 42 -4.07 3.81 -1.27
N GLU A 43 -4.44 4.80 -2.07
CA GLU A 43 -3.51 5.48 -2.96
C GLU A 43 -2.38 6.13 -2.18
N ASN A 44 -2.72 6.87 -1.11
CA ASN A 44 -1.73 7.53 -0.27
C ASN A 44 -0.79 6.52 0.39
N LEU A 45 -1.32 5.38 0.82
CA LEU A 45 -0.52 4.31 1.41
C LEU A 45 0.56 3.84 0.44
N LEU A 46 0.19 3.54 -0.78
CA LEU A 46 1.15 3.05 -1.77
C LEU A 46 2.14 4.12 -2.18
N ASN A 47 1.69 5.36 -2.33
CA ASN A 47 2.57 6.47 -2.68
C ASN A 47 3.58 6.74 -1.57
N GLU A 48 3.16 6.74 -0.32
CA GLU A 48 4.07 6.94 0.81
C GLU A 48 5.07 5.81 0.93
N SER A 49 4.61 4.56 0.69
CA SER A 49 5.50 3.40 0.68
C SER A 49 6.60 3.55 -0.37
N ALA A 50 6.23 4.03 -1.56
CA ALA A 50 7.18 4.25 -2.64
C ALA A 50 8.21 5.32 -2.27
N LEU A 51 7.76 6.42 -1.66
CA LEU A 51 8.66 7.47 -1.20
C LEU A 51 9.65 6.97 -0.16
N LEU A 52 9.18 6.14 0.77
CA LEU A 52 10.06 5.56 1.79
C LEU A 52 11.10 4.64 1.16
N ALA A 53 10.71 3.85 0.16
CA ALA A 53 11.66 2.98 -0.53
C ALA A 53 12.75 3.81 -1.24
N VAL A 54 12.36 4.90 -1.89
CA VAL A 54 13.31 5.79 -2.55
C VAL A 54 14.29 6.39 -1.54
N ARG A 55 13.79 6.87 -0.41
CA ARG A 55 14.63 7.46 0.64
C ARG A 55 15.62 6.45 1.22
N ARG A 56 15.27 5.17 1.20
CA ARG A 56 16.12 4.09 1.71
C ARG A 56 16.99 3.47 0.63
N ASN A 57 17.00 4.06 -0.56
CA ASN A 57 17.75 3.57 -1.73
C ASN A 57 17.41 2.12 -2.09
N LYS A 58 16.15 1.74 -1.93
CA LYS A 58 15.68 0.41 -2.29
C LYS A 58 15.16 0.40 -3.72
N ALA A 59 15.43 -0.69 -4.44
CA ALA A 59 14.92 -0.87 -5.81
C ALA A 59 13.45 -1.29 -5.81
N ALA A 60 12.94 -1.80 -4.68
CA ALA A 60 11.57 -2.30 -4.59
C ALA A 60 10.97 -1.94 -3.23
N ILE A 61 9.64 -1.81 -3.20
CA ILE A 61 8.90 -1.52 -1.98
C ILE A 61 8.73 -2.82 -1.19
N GLY A 62 9.17 -2.81 0.06
CA GLY A 62 8.98 -3.97 0.94
C GLY A 62 7.86 -3.74 1.95
N MET A 63 7.49 -4.80 2.67
CA MET A 63 6.47 -4.68 3.72
C MET A 63 6.87 -3.71 4.82
N GLU A 64 8.16 -3.53 5.07
CA GLU A 64 8.65 -2.56 6.04
C GLU A 64 8.17 -1.15 5.70
N GLU A 65 8.28 -0.76 4.43
CA GLU A 65 7.85 0.53 3.97
C GLU A 65 6.32 0.66 4.03
N ILE A 66 5.63 -0.41 3.71
CA ILE A 66 4.16 -0.42 3.75
C ILE A 66 3.65 -0.31 5.18
N ASP A 67 4.26 -1.04 6.11
CA ASP A 67 3.86 -0.96 7.52
C ASP A 67 4.06 0.44 8.09
N GLU A 68 5.20 1.06 7.79
CA GLU A 68 5.47 2.42 8.24
C GLU A 68 4.51 3.42 7.58
N ALA A 69 4.25 3.26 6.29
CA ALA A 69 3.31 4.11 5.57
C ALA A 69 1.89 3.97 6.11
N THR A 70 1.49 2.76 6.50
CA THR A 70 0.18 2.52 7.10
C THR A 70 0.01 3.35 8.37
N ASP A 71 1.02 3.34 9.22
CA ASP A 71 0.99 4.14 10.45
C ASP A 71 0.84 5.63 10.14
N ARG A 72 1.52 6.12 9.13
CA ARG A 72 1.46 7.54 8.75
C ARG A 72 0.11 7.93 8.18
N VAL A 73 -0.49 7.06 7.37
CA VAL A 73 -1.80 7.34 6.77
C VAL A 73 -2.90 7.36 7.82
N LEU A 74 -2.79 6.51 8.85
CA LEU A 74 -3.78 6.44 9.93
C LEU A 74 -3.65 7.60 10.92
N MET A 75 -2.57 8.29 10.92
CA MET A 75 -2.37 9.46 11.77
C MET A 75 -2.82 10.71 11.04
#